data_23ceb9851c36035b03df51c2d8d01149
#
_entry.id   23ceb9851c36035b03df51c2d8d01149
#
_cell.length_a   1.000
_cell.length_b   1.000
_cell.length_c   1.000
_cell.angle_alpha   90.00
_cell.angle_beta   90.00
_cell.angle_gamma   90.00
#
_symmetry.space_group_name_H-M   'P 1'
#
loop_
_entity.id
_entity.type
_entity.pdbx_description
1 polymer ?
#
loop_
_entity_poly.entity_id
_entity_poly.type
_entity_poly.pdbx_seq_one_letter_code
_entity_poly.pdbx_strand_id
1 'polypeptide(L)'
;MSSDVSNTAISRRDFLAGAGALAFGFPMLARAAIAGTDSTEASAAPVAPADAKIARLGIYPAIGICRVGGSPQWFLAPEVPGLPSQPEGGFKDGAQLIKKQVQRFRVYAFDDHDRVIGEITQGKASIEWSVHVANTKAAWYGFNNPLDNGELAPGLPGQLRNQYFVSDAQREQMLLIDGGRKTISGIDANADGTSAAHAMVGRFYDKTDVGLGHLRTDDKGRLLVFPPDGVSRSPVGSPITSFADNDGWYDDWCDGPVGATVTLPDGRRLEAAHSWVASVGPNFAPDIPPITTLYDVVADLNVREGWTDAPALPLSFRKHIYPTFRRLGLAEWVASEANLRQGWLGIGDFTDPAYVAQLADPSPENAQFRSSIFHKFRNPENISDQAYKEERLKMPYMPGDGINYDGSPLQWFQFPKLQYAWLKEWAAGNFVDDLDDAAANAIATLDDIDVALQPAALTEAALEPCSRGAFHPGVELSYYMRLAPLYARAYDSTQEPFRIAQGERGSLLQNVGRLLTTEKALKGGNGAPAPIGPQMPGDLTRWMGLPWQCDAFSCQQVVMQEDFPSAAWWPALLPIDVLPQHHYEQLMRADLSADARLKFYETRVACRAALPVSAITPMAATGTESPT
;
A
#
# COMPACT_ATOMS: atom_id res chain seq x y z
N MET A 1 4.72 -53.45 9.14
CA MET A 1 3.29 -53.26 8.85
C MET A 1 3.18 -51.86 8.30
N SER A 2 3.21 -51.76 6.99
CA SER A 2 3.08 -50.51 6.23
C SER A 2 1.60 -50.20 6.12
N SER A 3 1.19 -49.07 6.57
CA SER A 3 -0.13 -48.53 6.28
C SER A 3 -0.02 -47.50 5.15
N ASP A 4 -0.38 -47.94 3.95
CA ASP A 4 -0.60 -47.10 2.79
C ASP A 4 -1.70 -46.07 3.12
N VAL A 5 -1.33 -44.81 3.24
CA VAL A 5 -2.27 -43.70 3.13
C VAL A 5 -2.33 -43.32 1.65
N SER A 6 -3.34 -43.84 0.96
CA SER A 6 -3.63 -43.46 -0.41
C SER A 6 -3.97 -41.96 -0.46
N ASN A 7 -3.07 -41.21 -1.02
CA ASN A 7 -3.25 -39.80 -1.40
C ASN A 7 -4.17 -39.78 -2.62
N THR A 8 -5.48 -39.75 -2.42
CA THR A 8 -6.47 -39.51 -3.49
C THR A 8 -6.43 -38.04 -3.84
N ALA A 9 -5.52 -37.70 -4.75
CA ALA A 9 -5.62 -36.44 -5.48
C ALA A 9 -6.93 -36.45 -6.24
N ILE A 10 -7.89 -35.63 -5.80
CA ILE A 10 -9.13 -35.39 -6.54
C ILE A 10 -8.72 -34.83 -7.89
N SER A 11 -9.07 -35.52 -8.97
CA SER A 11 -8.74 -35.08 -10.31
C SER A 11 -9.50 -33.78 -10.62
N ARG A 12 -8.89 -32.87 -11.34
CA ARG A 12 -9.51 -31.61 -11.81
C ARG A 12 -10.87 -31.86 -12.52
N ARG A 13 -11.06 -33.02 -13.10
CA ARG A 13 -12.32 -33.44 -13.77
C ARG A 13 -13.44 -33.75 -12.81
N ASP A 14 -13.13 -34.34 -11.65
CA ASP A 14 -14.16 -34.75 -10.68
C ASP A 14 -14.73 -33.53 -9.91
N PHE A 15 -13.93 -32.47 -9.81
CA PHE A 15 -14.36 -31.20 -9.20
C PHE A 15 -15.31 -30.40 -10.11
N LEU A 16 -15.14 -30.47 -11.44
CA LEU A 16 -15.97 -29.76 -12.40
C LEU A 16 -17.33 -30.42 -12.65
N ALA A 17 -17.50 -31.71 -12.32
CA ALA A 17 -18.75 -32.43 -12.52
C ALA A 17 -19.84 -32.08 -11.48
N GLY A 18 -19.49 -31.40 -10.39
CA GLY A 18 -20.42 -30.95 -9.36
C GLY A 18 -20.94 -29.51 -9.50
N ALA A 19 -20.38 -28.72 -10.42
CA ALA A 19 -20.81 -27.34 -10.64
C ALA A 19 -21.87 -27.32 -11.74
N GLY A 20 -23.14 -27.23 -11.35
CA GLY A 20 -24.26 -27.03 -12.25
C GLY A 20 -24.02 -25.80 -13.16
N ALA A 21 -24.45 -25.93 -14.43
CA ALA A 21 -24.30 -24.91 -15.45
C ALA A 21 -24.91 -23.58 -15.01
N LEU A 22 -24.09 -22.68 -14.48
CA LEU A 22 -24.42 -21.28 -14.29
C LEU A 22 -23.94 -20.49 -15.51
N ALA A 23 -24.88 -19.81 -16.15
CA ALA A 23 -24.62 -18.93 -17.25
C ALA A 23 -23.84 -17.70 -16.72
N PHE A 24 -22.54 -17.67 -16.97
CA PHE A 24 -21.67 -16.56 -16.56
C PHE A 24 -21.78 -15.41 -17.55
N GLY A 25 -22.64 -14.44 -17.25
CA GLY A 25 -22.52 -13.11 -17.81
C GLY A 25 -21.51 -12.32 -16.95
N PHE A 26 -20.35 -11.99 -17.50
CA PHE A 26 -19.48 -11.01 -16.86
C PHE A 26 -19.98 -9.62 -17.24
N PRO A 27 -20.47 -8.80 -16.30
CA PRO A 27 -20.54 -7.38 -16.57
C PRO A 27 -19.11 -6.84 -16.67
N MET A 28 -18.87 -5.92 -17.61
CA MET A 28 -17.74 -4.98 -17.49
C MET A 28 -17.57 -4.64 -16.00
N LEU A 29 -16.33 -4.62 -15.52
CA LEU A 29 -15.97 -4.22 -14.16
C LEU A 29 -16.80 -2.99 -13.79
N ALA A 30 -17.95 -3.21 -13.16
CA ALA A 30 -18.78 -2.14 -12.69
C ALA A 30 -17.98 -1.46 -11.57
N ARG A 31 -17.63 -0.20 -11.80
CA ARG A 31 -16.96 0.65 -10.83
C ARG A 31 -17.83 0.67 -9.57
N ALA A 32 -17.49 -0.12 -8.57
CA ALA A 32 -18.11 -0.01 -7.27
C ALA A 32 -17.30 1.00 -6.47
N ALA A 33 -17.70 2.26 -6.53
CA ALA A 33 -17.19 3.28 -5.64
C ALA A 33 -17.66 2.99 -4.22
N ILE A 34 -16.74 2.99 -3.28
CA ILE A 34 -17.04 2.86 -1.86
C ILE A 34 -17.09 4.28 -1.30
N ALA A 35 -18.24 4.91 -1.38
CA ALA A 35 -18.51 6.09 -0.60
C ALA A 35 -20.00 6.06 -0.24
N GLY A 36 -20.29 5.61 0.94
CA GLY A 36 -21.64 5.61 1.49
C GLY A 36 -21.86 6.87 2.31
N THR A 37 -22.89 7.60 2.00
CA THR A 37 -23.48 8.53 2.94
C THR A 37 -24.58 7.79 3.67
N ASP A 38 -24.33 7.32 4.89
CA ASP A 38 -25.43 7.11 5.79
C ASP A 38 -25.09 7.42 7.25
N SER A 39 -26.07 7.93 7.93
CA SER A 39 -26.12 8.81 9.07
C SER A 39 -25.97 8.15 10.44
N THR A 40 -25.22 7.07 10.58
CA THR A 40 -24.99 6.43 11.89
C THR A 40 -23.55 5.96 12.11
N GLU A 41 -22.56 6.55 11.41
CA GLU A 41 -21.22 6.01 11.48
C GLU A 41 -20.16 6.98 11.83
N ALA A 42 -19.09 6.43 12.36
CA ALA A 42 -17.91 7.08 12.88
C ALA A 42 -17.78 8.50 12.32
N SER A 43 -18.18 9.42 13.13
CA SER A 43 -18.39 10.83 12.94
C SER A 43 -17.41 11.43 11.93
N ALA A 44 -17.76 11.40 10.64
CA ALA A 44 -17.27 12.46 9.76
C ALA A 44 -17.66 13.77 10.44
N ALA A 45 -16.70 14.63 10.71
CA ALA A 45 -16.99 15.89 11.36
C ALA A 45 -18.11 16.60 10.57
N PRO A 46 -19.21 17.00 11.19
CA PRO A 46 -20.30 17.61 10.45
C PRO A 46 -19.80 18.84 9.70
N VAL A 47 -20.39 19.13 8.54
CA VAL A 47 -20.06 20.34 7.77
C VAL A 47 -20.24 21.57 8.66
N ALA A 48 -19.26 22.46 8.66
CA ALA A 48 -19.33 23.68 9.44
C ALA A 48 -20.41 24.65 8.89
N PRO A 49 -21.02 25.49 9.75
CA PRO A 49 -21.90 26.57 9.28
C PRO A 49 -21.21 27.48 8.27
N ALA A 50 -21.99 28.10 7.38
CA ALA A 50 -21.47 28.95 6.31
C ALA A 50 -20.65 30.17 6.82
N ASP A 51 -20.87 30.58 8.05
CA ASP A 51 -20.18 31.69 8.75
C ASP A 51 -19.07 31.20 9.71
N ALA A 52 -18.74 29.93 9.69
CA ALA A 52 -17.73 29.34 10.56
C ALA A 52 -16.34 29.97 10.34
N LYS A 53 -15.67 30.25 11.45
CA LYS A 53 -14.31 30.79 11.40
C LYS A 53 -13.31 29.65 11.34
N ILE A 54 -12.29 29.82 10.48
CA ILE A 54 -11.18 28.88 10.39
C ILE A 54 -10.39 28.88 11.70
N ALA A 55 -10.38 27.73 12.38
CA ALA A 55 -9.61 27.49 13.58
C ALA A 55 -8.28 26.77 13.26
N ARG A 56 -8.31 25.76 12.37
CA ARG A 56 -7.11 25.04 11.95
C ARG A 56 -7.17 24.64 10.48
N LEU A 57 -6.01 24.26 9.96
CA LEU A 57 -5.82 23.74 8.60
C LEU A 57 -5.17 22.35 8.63
N GLY A 58 -5.47 21.51 7.67
CA GLY A 58 -4.82 20.21 7.47
C GLY A 58 -4.55 19.92 6.01
N ILE A 59 -3.43 19.26 5.72
CA ILE A 59 -3.05 18.79 4.37
C ILE A 59 -3.55 17.35 4.20
N TYR A 60 -4.15 17.07 3.04
CA TYR A 60 -4.63 15.73 2.71
C TYR A 60 -4.24 15.32 1.27
N PRO A 61 -3.98 13.99 1.05
CA PRO A 61 -4.03 12.89 2.02
C PRO A 61 -3.04 13.08 3.19
N ALA A 62 -3.32 12.45 4.34
CA ALA A 62 -2.42 12.50 5.49
C ALA A 62 -1.08 11.79 5.21
N ILE A 63 -1.11 10.76 4.35
CA ILE A 63 0.06 10.08 3.77
C ILE A 63 -0.20 9.95 2.28
N GLY A 64 0.64 10.55 1.46
CA GLY A 64 0.56 10.48 0.00
C GLY A 64 1.60 9.54 -0.60
N ILE A 65 1.23 8.88 -1.70
CA ILE A 65 2.06 7.87 -2.34
C ILE A 65 2.31 8.24 -3.80
N CYS A 66 3.56 8.56 -4.10
CA CYS A 66 4.08 8.66 -5.45
C CYS A 66 4.67 7.32 -5.90
N ARG A 67 4.62 7.03 -7.19
CA ARG A 67 5.27 5.84 -7.74
C ARG A 67 6.16 6.21 -8.90
N VAL A 68 7.41 5.72 -8.85
CA VAL A 68 8.41 5.97 -9.88
C VAL A 68 8.00 5.37 -11.22
N GLY A 69 8.50 5.92 -12.31
CA GLY A 69 8.28 5.40 -13.66
C GLY A 69 9.29 5.98 -14.63
N GLY A 70 9.72 5.17 -15.61
CA GLY A 70 10.70 5.58 -16.63
C GLY A 70 10.12 6.47 -17.73
N SER A 71 8.79 6.63 -17.80
CA SER A 71 8.14 7.50 -18.78
C SER A 71 8.19 8.98 -18.35
N PRO A 72 8.31 9.92 -19.29
CA PRO A 72 8.07 11.32 -19.01
C PRO A 72 6.58 11.64 -18.80
N GLN A 73 5.67 10.75 -19.20
CA GLN A 73 4.24 10.87 -18.94
C GLN A 73 3.91 10.48 -17.50
N TRP A 74 2.77 11.00 -17.02
CA TRP A 74 2.34 10.81 -15.64
C TRP A 74 0.82 10.76 -15.52
N PHE A 75 0.35 10.33 -14.38
CA PHE A 75 -1.06 10.37 -13.98
C PHE A 75 -1.18 10.65 -12.48
N LEU A 76 -2.36 11.11 -12.05
CA LEU A 76 -2.63 11.37 -10.65
C LEU A 76 -2.90 10.08 -9.88
N ALA A 77 -2.39 10.00 -8.65
CA ALA A 77 -2.80 9.00 -7.67
C ALA A 77 -4.32 9.07 -7.45
N PRO A 78 -4.96 7.97 -7.01
CA PRO A 78 -6.38 7.95 -6.71
C PRO A 78 -6.77 9.01 -5.66
N GLU A 79 -7.92 9.66 -5.85
CA GLU A 79 -8.48 10.63 -4.90
C GLU A 79 -9.87 10.19 -4.37
N VAL A 80 -10.41 9.11 -4.88
CA VAL A 80 -11.69 8.53 -4.46
C VAL A 80 -11.47 7.08 -4.05
N PRO A 81 -11.87 6.69 -2.84
CA PRO A 81 -11.75 5.31 -2.37
C PRO A 81 -12.42 4.32 -3.33
N GLY A 82 -11.78 3.18 -3.58
CA GLY A 82 -12.29 2.13 -4.46
C GLY A 82 -12.23 2.44 -5.96
N LEU A 83 -11.82 3.65 -6.36
CA LEU A 83 -11.65 4.05 -7.76
C LEU A 83 -10.16 4.17 -8.13
N PRO A 84 -9.56 3.16 -8.77
CA PRO A 84 -8.18 3.26 -9.24
C PRO A 84 -8.07 4.32 -10.34
N SER A 85 -6.89 4.93 -10.45
CA SER A 85 -6.59 5.86 -11.54
C SER A 85 -6.76 5.21 -12.90
N GLN A 86 -7.29 5.96 -13.86
CA GLN A 86 -7.51 5.51 -15.25
C GLN A 86 -6.81 6.49 -16.20
N PRO A 87 -5.46 6.40 -16.35
CA PRO A 87 -4.74 7.32 -17.20
C PRO A 87 -5.08 7.13 -18.68
N GLU A 88 -5.19 8.23 -19.41
CA GLU A 88 -5.39 8.21 -20.84
C GLU A 88 -4.30 7.40 -21.53
N GLY A 89 -4.66 6.48 -22.41
CA GLY A 89 -3.74 5.57 -23.09
C GLY A 89 -3.11 4.50 -22.17
N GLY A 90 -3.67 4.29 -20.96
CA GLY A 90 -3.20 3.27 -20.00
C GLY A 90 -1.97 3.69 -19.20
N PHE A 91 -1.41 2.75 -18.44
CA PHE A 91 -0.33 2.96 -17.47
C PHE A 91 1.09 2.98 -18.09
N LYS A 92 1.20 2.70 -19.39
CA LYS A 92 2.46 2.77 -20.15
C LYS A 92 2.35 3.76 -21.29
N ASP A 93 3.46 4.34 -21.67
CA ASP A 93 3.53 5.21 -22.85
C ASP A 93 3.75 4.43 -24.16
N GLY A 94 3.86 5.13 -25.29
CA GLY A 94 4.08 4.52 -26.59
C GLY A 94 5.42 3.76 -26.73
N ALA A 95 6.38 4.04 -25.85
CA ALA A 95 7.65 3.31 -25.76
C ALA A 95 7.60 2.15 -24.75
N GLN A 96 6.43 1.84 -24.21
CA GLN A 96 6.18 0.82 -23.19
C GLN A 96 6.84 1.12 -21.83
N LEU A 97 7.24 2.37 -21.58
CA LEU A 97 7.73 2.81 -20.28
C LEU A 97 6.56 3.08 -19.33
N ILE A 98 6.72 2.70 -18.07
CA ILE A 98 5.72 2.92 -17.02
C ILE A 98 5.61 4.42 -16.73
N LYS A 99 4.39 4.96 -16.73
CA LYS A 99 4.09 6.34 -16.39
C LYS A 99 4.24 6.57 -14.89
N LYS A 100 4.67 7.78 -14.51
CA LYS A 100 4.79 8.17 -13.11
C LYS A 100 3.43 8.38 -12.46
N GLN A 101 3.24 7.87 -11.23
CA GLN A 101 2.11 8.25 -10.40
C GLN A 101 2.47 9.46 -9.55
N VAL A 102 1.78 10.57 -9.75
CA VAL A 102 1.98 11.85 -9.07
C VAL A 102 0.97 12.00 -7.95
N GLN A 103 1.40 12.40 -6.76
CA GLN A 103 0.51 12.67 -5.65
C GLN A 103 0.10 14.14 -5.62
N ARG A 104 -1.21 14.39 -5.58
CA ARG A 104 -1.77 15.71 -5.32
C ARG A 104 -2.10 15.87 -3.84
N PHE A 105 -1.75 17.04 -3.28
CA PHE A 105 -2.10 17.42 -1.92
C PHE A 105 -3.00 18.65 -1.93
N ARG A 106 -3.95 18.66 -0.98
CA ARG A 106 -4.95 19.69 -0.80
C ARG A 106 -4.95 20.19 0.64
N VAL A 107 -5.31 21.45 0.88
CA VAL A 107 -5.51 22.02 2.22
C VAL A 107 -7.00 22.10 2.51
N TYR A 108 -7.42 21.60 3.65
CA TYR A 108 -8.77 21.78 4.17
C TYR A 108 -8.77 22.63 5.42
N ALA A 109 -9.80 23.44 5.57
CA ALA A 109 -10.07 24.28 6.73
C ALA A 109 -11.10 23.61 7.64
N PHE A 110 -10.89 23.79 8.94
CA PHE A 110 -11.75 23.28 10.00
C PHE A 110 -12.12 24.41 10.97
N ASP A 111 -13.30 24.31 11.56
CA ASP A 111 -13.72 25.20 12.64
C ASP A 111 -13.21 24.74 14.02
N ASP A 112 -13.62 25.41 15.07
CA ASP A 112 -13.25 25.13 16.46
C ASP A 112 -13.91 23.86 17.08
N HIS A 113 -14.80 23.21 16.30
CA HIS A 113 -15.43 21.93 16.62
C HIS A 113 -14.94 20.80 15.71
N ASP A 114 -13.83 21.01 15.00
CA ASP A 114 -13.25 20.07 14.03
C ASP A 114 -14.16 19.73 12.83
N ARG A 115 -15.18 20.55 12.53
CA ARG A 115 -16.04 20.38 11.38
C ARG A 115 -15.35 20.95 10.13
N VAL A 116 -15.45 20.24 9.02
CA VAL A 116 -14.84 20.66 7.75
C VAL A 116 -15.59 21.88 7.20
N ILE A 117 -14.88 22.99 6.98
CA ILE A 117 -15.40 24.19 6.30
C ILE A 117 -15.29 24.01 4.78
N GLY A 118 -14.19 23.42 4.30
CA GLY A 118 -13.95 23.17 2.89
C GLY A 118 -12.50 23.27 2.48
N GLU A 119 -12.23 23.02 1.22
CA GLU A 119 -10.90 23.13 0.63
C GLU A 119 -10.48 24.60 0.49
N ILE A 120 -9.23 24.90 0.87
CA ILE A 120 -8.55 26.17 0.63
C ILE A 120 -7.71 26.03 -0.64
N THR A 121 -7.99 26.89 -1.63
CA THR A 121 -7.25 26.98 -2.89
C THR A 121 -6.56 28.32 -3.01
N GLN A 122 -5.65 28.48 -3.96
CA GLN A 122 -4.93 29.73 -4.21
C GLN A 122 -5.86 30.91 -4.52
N GLY A 123 -7.07 30.65 -5.03
CA GLY A 123 -8.09 31.69 -5.25
C GLY A 123 -8.77 32.16 -3.96
N LYS A 124 -8.73 31.38 -2.87
CA LYS A 124 -9.32 31.71 -1.57
C LYS A 124 -8.32 32.30 -0.59
N ALA A 125 -7.05 31.89 -0.68
CA ALA A 125 -5.96 32.31 0.19
C ALA A 125 -4.61 32.09 -0.52
N SER A 126 -3.55 32.76 -0.08
CA SER A 126 -2.21 32.47 -0.57
C SER A 126 -1.66 31.23 0.13
N ILE A 127 -1.20 30.25 -0.64
CA ILE A 127 -0.64 29.00 -0.13
C ILE A 127 0.83 28.91 -0.56
N GLU A 128 1.73 28.77 0.41
CA GLU A 128 3.12 28.39 0.22
C GLU A 128 3.31 26.95 0.69
N TRP A 129 3.53 26.05 -0.26
CA TRP A 129 3.84 24.66 0.00
C TRP A 129 5.31 24.44 0.30
N SER A 130 5.63 23.43 1.12
CA SER A 130 7.00 22.98 1.34
C SER A 130 7.07 21.46 1.38
N VAL A 131 8.13 20.90 0.79
CA VAL A 131 8.39 19.45 0.80
C VAL A 131 9.87 19.24 1.09
N HIS A 132 10.16 18.24 1.92
CA HIS A 132 11.52 17.83 2.20
C HIS A 132 11.62 16.31 2.15
N VAL A 133 12.15 15.75 1.07
CA VAL A 133 12.36 14.31 0.92
C VAL A 133 13.83 13.95 0.91
N ALA A 134 14.13 12.75 1.42
CA ALA A 134 15.47 12.17 1.40
C ALA A 134 15.43 10.67 1.16
N ASN A 135 16.58 10.09 0.83
CA ASN A 135 16.83 8.65 0.86
C ASN A 135 17.96 8.36 1.83
N THR A 136 17.69 7.55 2.83
CA THR A 136 18.64 7.17 3.89
C THR A 136 19.02 5.71 3.87
N LYS A 137 18.57 4.93 2.87
CA LYS A 137 18.77 3.48 2.79
C LYS A 137 20.23 3.06 2.89
N ALA A 138 21.12 3.70 2.11
CA ALA A 138 22.55 3.38 2.12
C ALA A 138 23.22 3.69 3.47
N ALA A 139 22.66 4.65 4.21
CA ALA A 139 23.12 5.04 5.54
C ALA A 139 22.48 4.23 6.66
N TRP A 140 21.60 3.28 6.38
CA TRP A 140 20.81 2.55 7.36
C TRP A 140 21.25 1.07 7.48
N TYR A 141 20.53 0.32 8.27
CA TYR A 141 20.77 -1.09 8.48
C TYR A 141 20.16 -1.93 7.37
N GLY A 142 20.66 -3.17 7.23
CA GLY A 142 20.22 -4.12 6.22
C GLY A 142 18.78 -4.55 6.38
N PHE A 143 18.27 -5.06 5.27
CA PHE A 143 16.90 -5.50 5.09
C PHE A 143 16.50 -6.65 6.03
N ASN A 144 17.38 -7.63 6.21
CA ASN A 144 17.19 -8.71 7.19
C ASN A 144 17.22 -8.13 8.61
N ASN A 145 16.26 -7.31 8.90
CA ASN A 145 16.22 -6.55 10.11
C ASN A 145 15.28 -7.21 11.13
N PRO A 146 15.36 -6.76 12.38
CA PRO A 146 14.63 -7.36 13.48
C PRO A 146 13.10 -7.22 13.41
N LEU A 147 12.55 -6.62 12.38
CA LEU A 147 11.12 -6.34 12.28
C LEU A 147 10.33 -7.37 11.48
N ASP A 148 11.01 -8.32 10.81
CA ASP A 148 10.37 -9.33 9.97
C ASP A 148 9.30 -10.15 10.71
N ASN A 149 9.54 -10.46 11.96
CA ASN A 149 8.61 -11.25 12.79
C ASN A 149 8.07 -10.54 14.01
N GLY A 150 8.37 -9.28 14.17
CA GLY A 150 7.94 -8.53 15.34
C GLY A 150 8.34 -9.19 16.66
N GLU A 151 7.41 -9.24 17.59
CA GLU A 151 7.66 -9.75 18.95
C GLU A 151 7.68 -11.29 19.05
N LEU A 152 7.14 -12.00 18.06
CA LEU A 152 6.94 -13.46 18.14
C LEU A 152 8.19 -14.27 17.82
N ALA A 153 9.09 -13.73 17.03
CA ALA A 153 10.42 -14.30 16.83
C ALA A 153 11.37 -13.16 16.51
N PRO A 154 12.35 -12.88 17.37
CA PRO A 154 13.33 -11.84 17.07
C PRO A 154 14.09 -12.24 15.81
N GLY A 155 13.92 -11.43 14.77
CA GLY A 155 14.66 -11.58 13.51
C GLY A 155 16.16 -11.48 13.75
N LEU A 156 16.95 -11.88 12.75
CA LEU A 156 18.39 -11.68 12.77
C LEU A 156 18.69 -10.17 12.88
N PRO A 157 19.68 -9.78 13.70
CA PRO A 157 20.04 -8.37 13.80
C PRO A 157 20.45 -7.81 12.44
N GLY A 158 19.87 -6.69 12.04
CA GLY A 158 20.26 -5.97 10.84
C GLY A 158 21.68 -5.43 10.97
N GLN A 159 22.54 -5.77 10.03
CA GLN A 159 23.88 -5.20 9.95
C GLN A 159 23.84 -3.84 9.27
N LEU A 160 24.72 -2.94 9.68
CA LEU A 160 24.84 -1.64 9.07
C LEU A 160 25.36 -1.77 7.64
N ARG A 161 24.65 -1.18 6.67
CA ARG A 161 25.15 -1.06 5.29
C ARG A 161 26.34 -0.10 5.24
N ASN A 162 27.24 -0.30 4.28
CA ASN A 162 28.41 0.57 4.09
C ASN A 162 29.22 0.79 5.38
N GLN A 163 29.60 -0.28 6.06
CA GLN A 163 30.22 -0.27 7.38
C GLN A 163 31.56 0.45 7.46
N TYR A 164 32.21 0.71 6.33
CA TYR A 164 33.49 1.43 6.26
C TYR A 164 33.37 2.94 6.53
N PHE A 165 32.16 3.51 6.46
CA PHE A 165 31.89 4.86 6.95
C PHE A 165 31.56 4.76 8.45
N VAL A 166 32.48 5.19 9.30
CA VAL A 166 32.47 4.88 10.73
C VAL A 166 31.94 5.99 11.64
N SER A 167 31.66 7.18 11.07
CA SER A 167 31.07 8.30 11.81
C SER A 167 29.80 8.82 11.17
N ASP A 168 28.90 9.40 11.96
CA ASP A 168 27.67 10.02 11.46
C ASP A 168 27.98 11.11 10.41
N ALA A 169 28.94 11.97 10.66
CA ALA A 169 29.33 13.00 9.70
C ALA A 169 29.78 12.44 8.34
N GLN A 170 30.56 11.36 8.34
CA GLN A 170 30.92 10.69 7.10
C GLN A 170 29.71 10.09 6.39
N ARG A 171 28.79 9.48 7.13
CA ARG A 171 27.60 8.84 6.56
C ARG A 171 26.62 9.86 6.03
N GLU A 172 26.42 10.97 6.72
CA GLU A 172 25.60 12.08 6.25
C GLU A 172 26.16 12.64 4.94
N GLN A 173 27.47 12.91 4.89
CA GLN A 173 28.11 13.45 3.70
C GLN A 173 28.11 12.46 2.52
N MET A 174 28.33 11.16 2.77
CA MET A 174 28.61 10.20 1.71
C MET A 174 27.39 9.37 1.29
N LEU A 175 26.47 9.12 2.19
CA LEU A 175 25.40 8.12 2.01
C LEU A 175 23.99 8.68 2.08
N LEU A 176 23.80 9.82 2.77
CA LEU A 176 22.51 10.47 2.86
C LEU A 176 22.25 11.26 1.57
N ILE A 177 21.21 10.90 0.85
CA ILE A 177 20.75 11.62 -0.34
C ILE A 177 19.62 12.53 0.12
N ASP A 178 19.94 13.80 0.39
CA ASP A 178 18.98 14.78 0.91
C ASP A 178 18.64 15.81 -0.17
N GLY A 179 17.36 15.86 -0.57
CA GLY A 179 16.85 16.82 -1.56
C GLY A 179 16.74 18.25 -1.04
N GLY A 180 16.92 18.45 0.25
CA GLY A 180 16.69 19.72 0.94
C GLY A 180 15.22 20.14 0.90
N ARG A 181 14.85 21.06 1.77
CA ARG A 181 13.50 21.63 1.79
C ARG A 181 13.28 22.50 0.55
N LYS A 182 12.25 22.21 -0.22
CA LYS A 182 11.82 22.99 -1.38
C LYS A 182 10.47 23.63 -1.11
N THR A 183 10.25 24.82 -1.63
CA THR A 183 8.98 25.54 -1.54
C THR A 183 8.44 25.85 -2.92
N ILE A 184 7.13 25.95 -3.04
CA ILE A 184 6.42 26.35 -4.26
C ILE A 184 5.10 27.03 -3.90
N SER A 185 4.72 28.02 -4.69
CA SER A 185 3.43 28.73 -4.53
C SER A 185 2.90 29.20 -5.90
N GLY A 186 1.63 29.55 -5.94
CA GLY A 186 0.98 30.04 -7.15
C GLY A 186 0.15 28.97 -7.87
N ILE A 187 -0.46 29.38 -8.96
CA ILE A 187 -1.26 28.54 -9.87
C ILE A 187 -0.35 28.13 -11.03
N ASP A 188 -0.43 26.85 -11.45
CA ASP A 188 0.37 26.26 -12.54
C ASP A 188 1.88 26.55 -12.43
N ALA A 189 2.39 26.71 -11.21
CA ALA A 189 3.80 26.96 -10.97
C ALA A 189 4.62 25.74 -11.36
N ASN A 190 5.75 25.99 -12.06
CA ASN A 190 6.63 24.97 -12.61
C ASN A 190 5.90 23.94 -13.51
N ALA A 191 4.93 24.38 -14.32
CA ALA A 191 4.06 23.50 -15.10
C ALA A 191 4.83 22.54 -16.05
N ASP A 192 5.97 22.96 -16.58
CA ASP A 192 6.83 22.13 -17.42
C ASP A 192 7.80 21.21 -16.62
N GLY A 193 7.94 21.45 -15.31
CA GLY A 193 8.80 20.65 -14.43
C GLY A 193 10.30 20.89 -14.59
N THR A 194 10.70 21.98 -15.24
CA THR A 194 12.11 22.24 -15.59
C THR A 194 12.84 23.13 -14.59
N SER A 195 12.12 23.73 -13.63
CA SER A 195 12.72 24.66 -12.67
C SER A 195 13.62 23.94 -11.66
N ALA A 196 14.90 24.27 -11.67
CA ALA A 196 15.86 23.75 -10.70
C ALA A 196 15.54 24.18 -9.25
N ALA A 197 14.81 25.28 -9.05
CA ALA A 197 14.39 25.73 -7.72
C ALA A 197 13.41 24.74 -7.06
N HIS A 198 12.63 24.03 -7.85
CA HIS A 198 11.62 23.09 -7.41
C HIS A 198 12.03 21.62 -7.61
N ALA A 199 13.22 21.36 -8.15
CA ALA A 199 13.81 20.03 -8.23
C ALA A 199 14.38 19.62 -6.87
N MET A 200 14.07 18.41 -6.43
CA MET A 200 14.62 17.78 -5.24
C MET A 200 15.81 16.92 -5.67
N VAL A 201 17.02 17.36 -5.35
CA VAL A 201 18.27 16.68 -5.77
C VAL A 201 19.17 16.59 -4.56
N GLY A 202 19.56 15.37 -4.21
CA GLY A 202 20.59 15.10 -3.22
C GLY A 202 21.87 14.57 -3.87
N ARG A 203 22.86 14.20 -3.04
CA ARG A 203 24.13 13.66 -3.52
C ARG A 203 24.47 12.35 -2.86
N PHE A 204 25.03 11.43 -3.63
CA PHE A 204 25.58 10.18 -3.15
C PHE A 204 27.09 10.17 -3.35
N TYR A 205 27.86 9.73 -2.34
CA TYR A 205 29.31 9.81 -2.28
C TYR A 205 29.86 11.23 -2.52
N ASP A 206 29.09 12.24 -2.11
CA ASP A 206 29.42 13.68 -2.26
C ASP A 206 29.78 14.12 -3.70
N LYS A 207 29.43 13.32 -4.69
CA LYS A 207 29.80 13.59 -6.10
C LYS A 207 28.74 13.23 -7.13
N THR A 208 27.81 12.33 -6.80
CA THR A 208 26.81 11.85 -7.74
C THR A 208 25.46 12.49 -7.41
N ASP A 209 24.98 13.36 -8.27
CA ASP A 209 23.66 13.95 -8.11
C ASP A 209 22.58 12.88 -8.33
N VAL A 210 21.60 12.82 -7.42
CA VAL A 210 20.48 11.90 -7.43
C VAL A 210 19.19 12.70 -7.37
N GLY A 211 18.38 12.61 -8.43
CA GLY A 211 17.06 13.23 -8.47
C GLY A 211 16.09 12.47 -7.58
N LEU A 212 15.40 13.19 -6.71
CA LEU A 212 14.35 12.65 -5.83
C LEU A 212 12.94 13.14 -6.24
N GLY A 213 12.83 13.71 -7.45
CA GLY A 213 11.58 14.25 -7.98
C GLY A 213 11.56 15.78 -8.03
N HIS A 214 10.37 16.35 -8.25
CA HIS A 214 10.18 17.80 -8.31
C HIS A 214 8.75 18.20 -7.91
N LEU A 215 8.55 19.49 -7.65
CA LEU A 215 7.28 20.07 -7.25
C LEU A 215 6.64 20.85 -8.40
N ARG A 216 5.31 20.75 -8.49
CA ARG A 216 4.46 21.60 -9.34
C ARG A 216 3.21 22.01 -8.55
N THR A 217 2.45 22.97 -9.06
CA THR A 217 1.09 23.21 -8.63
C THR A 217 0.12 23.09 -9.81
N ASP A 218 -1.15 22.76 -9.51
CA ASP A 218 -2.20 22.71 -10.51
C ASP A 218 -2.91 24.08 -10.69
N ASP A 219 -3.97 24.10 -11.50
CA ASP A 219 -4.80 25.26 -11.83
C ASP A 219 -5.53 25.89 -10.63
N LYS A 220 -5.55 25.20 -9.48
CA LYS A 220 -6.10 25.71 -8.20
C LYS A 220 -5.02 25.99 -7.15
N GLY A 221 -3.75 25.83 -7.52
CA GLY A 221 -2.61 25.99 -6.62
C GLY A 221 -2.43 24.84 -5.65
N ARG A 222 -3.00 23.65 -5.91
CA ARG A 222 -2.76 22.43 -5.16
C ARG A 222 -1.37 21.91 -5.46
N LEU A 223 -0.72 21.34 -4.46
CA LEU A 223 0.61 20.76 -4.66
C LEU A 223 0.55 19.46 -5.44
N LEU A 224 1.43 19.32 -6.41
CA LEU A 224 1.73 18.08 -7.13
C LEU A 224 3.17 17.68 -6.83
N VAL A 225 3.35 16.53 -6.17
CA VAL A 225 4.67 15.95 -5.94
C VAL A 225 4.93 14.89 -7.01
N PHE A 226 5.94 15.15 -7.82
CA PHE A 226 6.39 14.24 -8.88
C PHE A 226 7.48 13.33 -8.33
N PRO A 227 7.37 12.00 -8.49
CA PRO A 227 8.41 11.07 -8.10
C PRO A 227 9.63 11.16 -9.03
N PRO A 228 10.77 10.58 -8.61
CA PRO A 228 11.92 10.36 -9.49
C PRO A 228 11.65 9.31 -10.56
N ASP A 229 12.71 8.94 -11.30
CA ASP A 229 12.61 8.05 -12.47
C ASP A 229 12.69 6.55 -12.14
N GLY A 230 12.97 6.18 -10.89
CA GLY A 230 13.16 4.79 -10.46
C GLY A 230 14.59 4.26 -10.72
N VAL A 231 15.59 5.13 -10.69
CA VAL A 231 16.98 4.80 -11.02
C VAL A 231 17.73 4.27 -9.80
N SER A 232 18.53 3.24 -10.01
CA SER A 232 19.55 2.80 -9.05
C SER A 232 20.91 2.63 -9.73
N ARG A 233 22.00 2.92 -9.00
CA ARG A 233 23.38 2.81 -9.53
C ARG A 233 24.39 2.57 -8.41
N SER A 234 25.55 2.05 -8.80
CA SER A 234 26.77 2.12 -8.01
C SER A 234 27.78 3.05 -8.70
N PRO A 235 28.03 4.26 -8.20
CA PRO A 235 29.02 5.16 -8.79
C PRO A 235 30.47 4.68 -8.57
N VAL A 236 30.67 3.66 -7.75
CA VAL A 236 31.96 3.03 -7.48
C VAL A 236 32.10 1.64 -8.11
N GLY A 237 31.11 1.20 -8.88
CA GLY A 237 31.14 -0.07 -9.58
C GLY A 237 31.04 -1.29 -8.67
N SER A 238 30.40 -1.17 -7.48
CA SER A 238 30.17 -2.33 -6.61
C SER A 238 29.26 -3.35 -7.30
N PRO A 239 29.56 -4.66 -7.19
CA PRO A 239 28.67 -5.70 -7.70
C PRO A 239 27.40 -5.79 -6.86
N ILE A 240 26.34 -6.37 -7.43
CA ILE A 240 25.18 -6.84 -6.68
C ILE A 240 25.54 -8.20 -6.07
N THR A 241 25.45 -8.31 -4.75
CA THR A 241 25.82 -9.51 -3.99
C THR A 241 24.69 -10.01 -3.09
N SER A 242 23.65 -9.21 -2.92
CA SER A 242 22.49 -9.51 -2.08
C SER A 242 21.20 -9.10 -2.80
N PHE A 243 20.11 -9.76 -2.46
CA PHE A 243 18.79 -9.37 -2.96
C PHE A 243 18.35 -7.99 -2.43
N ALA A 244 18.86 -7.55 -1.29
CA ALA A 244 18.38 -6.34 -0.63
C ALA A 244 19.48 -5.46 0.00
N ASP A 245 20.71 -5.97 0.20
CA ASP A 245 21.75 -5.25 0.94
C ASP A 245 23.04 -5.19 0.12
N ASN A 246 23.23 -4.06 -0.60
CA ASN A 246 24.37 -3.90 -1.48
C ASN A 246 25.13 -2.60 -1.17
N ASP A 247 26.32 -2.72 -0.60
CA ASP A 247 27.20 -1.62 -0.30
C ASP A 247 27.67 -0.89 -1.56
N GLY A 248 27.73 0.42 -1.49
CA GLY A 248 28.14 1.26 -2.63
C GLY A 248 27.04 1.51 -3.67
N TRP A 249 25.82 1.06 -3.41
CA TRP A 249 24.65 1.33 -4.26
C TRP A 249 23.76 2.41 -3.67
N TYR A 250 23.02 3.08 -4.52
CA TYR A 250 21.86 3.90 -4.18
C TYR A 250 20.68 3.57 -5.10
N ASP A 251 19.48 3.91 -4.65
CA ASP A 251 18.30 4.10 -5.47
C ASP A 251 17.69 5.49 -5.19
N ASP A 252 16.64 5.84 -5.92
CA ASP A 252 16.01 7.15 -5.84
C ASP A 252 14.66 7.15 -5.08
N TRP A 253 14.30 6.06 -4.40
CA TRP A 253 13.17 6.07 -3.50
C TRP A 253 13.40 7.06 -2.36
N CYS A 254 12.36 7.78 -1.99
CA CYS A 254 12.48 8.81 -0.97
C CYS A 254 11.15 9.03 -0.26
N ASP A 255 11.23 9.62 0.91
CA ASP A 255 10.06 10.04 1.67
C ASP A 255 10.35 11.27 2.52
N GLY A 256 9.29 11.91 2.99
CA GLY A 256 9.41 13.03 3.89
C GLY A 256 8.16 13.89 4.04
N PRO A 257 8.23 14.92 4.92
CA PRO A 257 7.09 15.76 5.25
C PRO A 257 6.69 16.72 4.14
N VAL A 258 5.38 16.95 4.07
CA VAL A 258 4.72 17.97 3.25
C VAL A 258 4.08 19.00 4.18
N GLY A 259 4.43 20.26 4.04
CA GLY A 259 3.90 21.38 4.81
C GLY A 259 3.23 22.43 3.93
N ALA A 260 2.38 23.25 4.51
CA ALA A 260 1.79 24.40 3.88
C ALA A 260 1.58 25.54 4.88
N THR A 261 2.02 26.73 4.48
CA THR A 261 1.70 27.98 5.17
C THR A 261 0.62 28.73 4.37
N VAL A 262 -0.49 29.02 4.98
CA VAL A 262 -1.62 29.70 4.35
C VAL A 262 -1.78 31.10 4.91
N THR A 263 -1.79 32.11 4.03
CA THR A 263 -2.11 33.49 4.40
C THR A 263 -3.53 33.78 3.95
N LEU A 264 -4.43 33.94 4.92
CA LEU A 264 -5.84 34.22 4.71
C LEU A 264 -6.07 35.66 4.25
N PRO A 265 -7.21 35.99 3.64
CA PRO A 265 -7.55 37.36 3.20
C PRO A 265 -7.58 38.38 4.35
N ASP A 266 -7.82 37.94 5.57
CA ASP A 266 -7.80 38.79 6.79
C ASP A 266 -6.39 39.05 7.34
N GLY A 267 -5.36 38.50 6.67
CA GLY A 267 -3.94 38.66 7.03
C GLY A 267 -3.44 37.63 8.04
N ARG A 268 -4.27 36.73 8.57
CA ARG A 268 -3.81 35.63 9.43
C ARG A 268 -2.94 34.67 8.63
N ARG A 269 -1.82 34.28 9.21
CA ARG A 269 -0.93 33.26 8.67
C ARG A 269 -1.04 32.01 9.53
N LEU A 270 -1.43 30.90 8.94
CA LEU A 270 -1.67 29.64 9.60
C LEU A 270 -0.80 28.53 8.97
N GLU A 271 -0.19 27.72 9.82
CA GLU A 271 0.48 26.48 9.38
C GLU A 271 -0.57 25.35 9.34
N ALA A 272 -0.63 24.61 8.24
CA ALA A 272 -1.49 23.45 8.14
C ALA A 272 -0.84 22.24 8.85
N ALA A 273 -1.67 21.40 9.48
CA ALA A 273 -1.20 20.09 9.96
C ALA A 273 -0.56 19.34 8.79
N HIS A 274 0.68 18.92 8.99
CA HIS A 274 1.53 18.36 7.95
C HIS A 274 1.03 17.02 7.43
N SER A 275 1.41 16.69 6.22
CA SER A 275 1.29 15.38 5.61
C SER A 275 2.68 14.76 5.41
N TRP A 276 2.69 13.53 4.91
CA TRP A 276 3.90 12.82 4.52
C TRP A 276 3.77 12.31 3.08
N VAL A 277 4.87 12.31 2.32
CA VAL A 277 4.90 11.72 0.98
C VAL A 277 5.98 10.65 0.92
N ALA A 278 5.67 9.52 0.28
CA ALA A 278 6.66 8.51 -0.08
C ALA A 278 6.65 8.30 -1.59
N SER A 279 7.84 8.30 -2.19
CA SER A 279 8.08 7.93 -3.60
C SER A 279 8.70 6.55 -3.65
N VAL A 280 7.96 5.59 -4.20
CA VAL A 280 8.25 4.15 -4.12
C VAL A 280 8.08 3.48 -5.48
N GLY A 281 8.25 2.16 -5.55
CA GLY A 281 8.19 1.38 -6.79
C GLY A 281 6.86 1.45 -7.53
N PRO A 282 6.85 1.07 -8.80
CA PRO A 282 5.62 1.02 -9.59
C PRO A 282 4.62 0.02 -9.01
N ASN A 283 3.33 0.26 -9.23
CA ASN A 283 2.32 -0.77 -9.13
C ASN A 283 2.16 -1.40 -10.52
N PHE A 284 2.45 -2.68 -10.63
CA PHE A 284 2.40 -3.40 -11.90
C PHE A 284 1.02 -3.98 -12.21
N ALA A 285 0.08 -3.91 -11.27
CA ALA A 285 -1.32 -4.31 -11.44
C ALA A 285 -2.26 -3.31 -10.76
N PRO A 286 -2.30 -2.05 -11.23
CA PRO A 286 -2.96 -0.95 -10.53
C PRO A 286 -4.49 -1.11 -10.39
N ASP A 287 -5.11 -1.95 -11.22
CA ASP A 287 -6.54 -2.26 -11.15
C ASP A 287 -6.88 -3.41 -10.16
N ILE A 288 -5.84 -4.07 -9.62
CA ILE A 288 -6.02 -5.17 -8.67
C ILE A 288 -5.62 -4.68 -7.27
N PRO A 289 -6.60 -4.38 -6.40
CA PRO A 289 -6.30 -3.94 -5.04
C PRO A 289 -5.72 -5.09 -4.20
N PRO A 290 -4.81 -4.82 -3.27
CA PRO A 290 -4.32 -5.82 -2.34
C PRO A 290 -5.42 -6.30 -1.38
N ILE A 291 -5.32 -7.56 -0.94
CA ILE A 291 -6.33 -8.19 -0.05
C ILE A 291 -6.50 -7.41 1.26
N THR A 292 -5.40 -6.98 1.85
CA THR A 292 -5.37 -6.02 2.95
C THR A 292 -4.54 -4.82 2.53
N THR A 293 -5.10 -3.63 2.66
CA THR A 293 -4.45 -2.38 2.25
C THR A 293 -3.66 -1.77 3.41
N LEU A 294 -2.80 -0.81 3.11
CA LEU A 294 -2.17 0.00 4.14
C LEU A 294 -3.21 0.81 4.94
N TYR A 295 -4.29 1.25 4.28
CA TYR A 295 -5.40 1.88 4.99
C TYR A 295 -6.01 0.94 6.04
N ASP A 296 -6.32 -0.31 5.67
CA ASP A 296 -6.88 -1.32 6.59
C ASP A 296 -5.96 -1.53 7.81
N VAL A 297 -4.64 -1.57 7.59
CA VAL A 297 -3.64 -1.76 8.66
C VAL A 297 -3.63 -0.58 9.65
N VAL A 298 -3.66 0.64 9.14
CA VAL A 298 -3.63 1.84 9.99
C VAL A 298 -4.99 2.07 10.66
N ALA A 299 -6.10 1.75 9.99
CA ALA A 299 -7.43 1.77 10.59
C ALA A 299 -7.56 0.78 11.75
N ASP A 300 -7.03 -0.44 11.60
CA ASP A 300 -6.94 -1.43 12.70
C ASP A 300 -6.13 -0.89 13.88
N LEU A 301 -4.98 -0.26 13.60
CA LEU A 301 -4.19 0.41 14.64
C LEU A 301 -5.01 1.47 15.36
N ASN A 302 -5.66 2.36 14.62
CA ASN A 302 -6.41 3.48 15.19
C ASN A 302 -7.54 3.01 16.14
N VAL A 303 -8.25 1.94 15.74
CA VAL A 303 -9.28 1.34 16.61
C VAL A 303 -8.66 0.65 17.82
N ARG A 304 -7.57 -0.08 17.64
CA ARG A 304 -6.89 -0.80 18.72
C ARG A 304 -6.32 0.16 19.79
N GLU A 305 -5.78 1.31 19.37
CA GLU A 305 -5.26 2.34 20.27
C GLU A 305 -6.36 3.27 20.83
N GLY A 306 -7.63 3.07 20.42
CA GLY A 306 -8.74 3.94 20.85
C GLY A 306 -8.67 5.36 20.25
N TRP A 307 -7.99 5.54 19.13
CA TRP A 307 -7.90 6.83 18.43
C TRP A 307 -9.13 7.11 17.57
N THR A 308 -9.79 6.05 17.12
CA THR A 308 -11.08 6.10 16.45
C THR A 308 -11.97 4.98 16.98
N ASP A 309 -13.27 5.19 16.97
CA ASP A 309 -14.23 4.16 17.31
C ASP A 309 -14.30 3.10 16.20
N ALA A 310 -14.57 1.85 16.60
CA ALA A 310 -14.94 0.82 15.64
C ALA A 310 -16.32 1.15 15.02
N PRO A 311 -16.58 0.78 13.76
CA PRO A 311 -17.87 0.97 13.13
C PRO A 311 -19.00 0.36 13.97
N ALA A 312 -20.11 1.11 14.11
CA ALA A 312 -21.29 0.66 14.81
C ALA A 312 -22.00 -0.48 14.06
N LEU A 313 -22.70 -1.33 14.81
CA LEU A 313 -23.56 -2.35 14.22
C LEU A 313 -24.97 -1.78 13.92
N PRO A 314 -25.63 -2.23 12.84
CA PRO A 314 -25.17 -3.21 11.84
C PRO A 314 -24.13 -2.65 10.89
N LEU A 315 -23.18 -3.48 10.43
CA LEU A 315 -22.15 -3.07 9.48
C LEU A 315 -22.74 -2.82 8.08
N SER A 316 -22.11 -1.95 7.30
CA SER A 316 -22.34 -1.82 5.86
C SER A 316 -21.72 -3.00 5.13
N PHE A 317 -22.49 -3.74 4.33
CA PHE A 317 -21.93 -4.80 3.48
C PHE A 317 -20.97 -4.21 2.45
N ARG A 318 -21.37 -3.13 1.79
CA ARG A 318 -20.61 -2.42 0.78
C ARG A 318 -19.26 -1.93 1.27
N LYS A 319 -19.23 -1.30 2.46
CA LYS A 319 -18.04 -0.59 2.96
C LYS A 319 -17.10 -1.50 3.76
N HIS A 320 -17.64 -2.36 4.63
CA HIS A 320 -16.83 -3.10 5.60
C HIS A 320 -16.57 -4.55 5.19
N ILE A 321 -17.47 -5.17 4.40
CA ILE A 321 -17.46 -6.61 4.15
C ILE A 321 -17.07 -6.93 2.73
N TYR A 322 -17.81 -6.42 1.74
CA TYR A 322 -17.63 -6.77 0.33
C TYR A 322 -16.23 -6.44 -0.23
N PRO A 323 -15.55 -5.35 0.17
CA PRO A 323 -14.18 -5.10 -0.29
C PRO A 323 -13.23 -6.26 -0.04
N THR A 324 -13.34 -6.94 1.12
CA THR A 324 -12.52 -8.12 1.43
C THR A 324 -12.78 -9.27 0.46
N PHE A 325 -14.04 -9.61 0.22
CA PHE A 325 -14.40 -10.66 -0.72
C PHE A 325 -13.98 -10.34 -2.15
N ARG A 326 -14.24 -9.12 -2.60
CA ARG A 326 -13.86 -8.66 -3.93
C ARG A 326 -12.35 -8.73 -4.15
N ARG A 327 -11.56 -8.27 -3.18
CA ARG A 327 -10.09 -8.29 -3.24
C ARG A 327 -9.55 -9.72 -3.27
N LEU A 328 -10.15 -10.65 -2.52
CA LEU A 328 -9.82 -12.08 -2.57
C LEU A 328 -10.06 -12.67 -3.96
N GLY A 329 -11.21 -12.39 -4.56
CA GLY A 329 -11.53 -12.85 -5.91
C GLY A 329 -10.59 -12.27 -6.98
N LEU A 330 -10.35 -10.96 -6.94
CA LEU A 330 -9.49 -10.29 -7.91
C LEU A 330 -8.02 -10.77 -7.88
N ALA A 331 -7.54 -11.31 -6.77
CA ALA A 331 -6.19 -11.86 -6.65
C ALA A 331 -5.91 -12.98 -7.67
N GLU A 332 -6.94 -13.66 -8.20
CA GLU A 332 -6.82 -14.69 -9.24
C GLU A 332 -6.16 -14.18 -10.53
N TRP A 333 -6.34 -12.89 -10.84
CA TRP A 333 -5.79 -12.30 -12.07
C TRP A 333 -4.28 -12.08 -12.03
N VAL A 334 -3.69 -12.08 -10.85
CA VAL A 334 -2.26 -11.82 -10.60
C VAL A 334 -1.54 -12.98 -9.92
N ALA A 335 -2.28 -14.01 -9.49
CA ALA A 335 -1.75 -15.24 -8.91
C ALA A 335 -2.73 -16.40 -9.15
N SER A 336 -2.42 -17.29 -10.09
CA SER A 336 -3.32 -18.40 -10.46
C SER A 336 -3.64 -19.33 -9.30
N GLU A 337 -2.69 -19.54 -8.38
CA GLU A 337 -2.91 -20.39 -7.19
C GLU A 337 -3.97 -19.81 -6.24
N ALA A 338 -4.15 -18.49 -6.21
CA ALA A 338 -5.21 -17.87 -5.41
C ALA A 338 -6.60 -18.34 -5.88
N ASN A 339 -6.80 -18.54 -7.18
CA ASN A 339 -8.07 -19.02 -7.73
C ASN A 339 -8.45 -20.42 -7.24
N LEU A 340 -7.47 -21.33 -7.08
CA LEU A 340 -7.73 -22.70 -6.61
C LEU A 340 -8.26 -22.77 -5.19
N ARG A 341 -8.03 -21.74 -4.38
CA ARG A 341 -8.38 -21.73 -2.95
C ARG A 341 -9.46 -20.73 -2.60
N GLN A 342 -9.37 -19.54 -3.16
CA GLN A 342 -10.22 -18.39 -2.79
C GLN A 342 -10.89 -17.69 -3.97
N GLY A 343 -10.76 -18.23 -5.18
CA GLY A 343 -11.42 -17.76 -6.39
C GLY A 343 -12.52 -18.72 -6.86
N TRP A 344 -12.97 -18.55 -8.10
CA TRP A 344 -14.06 -19.32 -8.71
C TRP A 344 -13.75 -20.81 -8.89
N LEU A 345 -12.48 -21.22 -8.91
CA LEU A 345 -12.07 -22.63 -8.89
C LEU A 345 -12.05 -23.22 -7.46
N GLY A 346 -12.19 -22.39 -6.45
CA GLY A 346 -12.16 -22.77 -5.03
C GLY A 346 -13.53 -22.63 -4.37
N ILE A 347 -13.71 -21.56 -3.59
CA ILE A 347 -14.88 -21.36 -2.71
C ILE A 347 -16.06 -20.79 -3.46
N GLY A 348 -15.83 -19.97 -4.46
CA GLY A 348 -16.84 -19.30 -5.27
C GLY A 348 -16.29 -18.04 -5.94
N ASP A 349 -17.05 -17.51 -6.89
CA ASP A 349 -16.71 -16.28 -7.57
C ASP A 349 -17.24 -15.08 -6.80
N PHE A 350 -16.39 -14.45 -6.01
CA PHE A 350 -16.72 -13.25 -5.24
C PHE A 350 -16.97 -12.00 -6.10
N THR A 351 -16.92 -12.13 -7.42
CA THR A 351 -17.25 -11.09 -8.39
C THR A 351 -18.49 -11.42 -9.22
N ASP A 352 -19.02 -12.64 -9.13
CA ASP A 352 -20.28 -13.03 -9.78
C ASP A 352 -21.48 -12.37 -9.08
N PRO A 353 -22.34 -11.63 -9.80
CA PRO A 353 -23.45 -10.90 -9.19
C PRO A 353 -24.43 -11.76 -8.39
N ALA A 354 -24.70 -13.00 -8.82
CA ALA A 354 -25.62 -13.89 -8.10
C ALA A 354 -24.98 -14.41 -6.81
N TYR A 355 -23.70 -14.71 -6.84
CA TYR A 355 -22.95 -15.11 -5.65
C TYR A 355 -22.79 -13.93 -4.67
N VAL A 356 -22.52 -12.73 -5.18
CA VAL A 356 -22.43 -11.51 -4.37
C VAL A 356 -23.77 -11.18 -3.73
N ALA A 357 -24.88 -11.30 -4.43
CA ALA A 357 -26.21 -11.13 -3.86
C ALA A 357 -26.48 -12.13 -2.69
N GLN A 358 -25.98 -13.35 -2.80
CA GLN A 358 -26.06 -14.32 -1.72
C GLN A 358 -25.15 -13.94 -0.53
N LEU A 359 -23.96 -13.38 -0.78
CA LEU A 359 -23.09 -12.85 0.28
C LEU A 359 -23.71 -11.65 0.99
N ALA A 360 -24.46 -10.82 0.27
CA ALA A 360 -25.12 -9.61 0.76
C ALA A 360 -26.43 -9.88 1.54
N ASP A 361 -26.95 -11.10 1.50
CA ASP A 361 -28.19 -11.47 2.19
C ASP A 361 -27.97 -11.71 3.71
N PRO A 362 -28.45 -10.81 4.60
CA PRO A 362 -28.31 -10.97 6.05
C PRO A 362 -29.31 -11.94 6.67
N SER A 363 -30.26 -12.50 5.90
CA SER A 363 -31.35 -13.32 6.41
C SER A 363 -30.90 -14.55 7.21
N PRO A 364 -31.69 -15.01 8.18
CA PRO A 364 -31.39 -16.23 8.93
C PRO A 364 -31.31 -17.47 8.05
N GLU A 365 -32.09 -17.53 6.97
CA GLU A 365 -32.09 -18.61 5.99
C GLU A 365 -30.73 -18.82 5.34
N ASN A 366 -29.95 -17.73 5.19
CA ASN A 366 -28.63 -17.73 4.59
C ASN A 366 -27.49 -17.89 5.62
N ALA A 367 -27.79 -18.03 6.91
CA ALA A 367 -26.81 -18.09 7.99
C ALA A 367 -25.82 -19.25 7.83
N GLN A 368 -26.29 -20.41 7.37
CA GLN A 368 -25.42 -21.58 7.17
C GLN A 368 -24.40 -21.34 6.04
N PHE A 369 -24.81 -20.68 4.96
CA PHE A 369 -23.92 -20.32 3.86
C PHE A 369 -22.83 -19.36 4.35
N ARG A 370 -23.20 -18.26 5.02
CA ARG A 370 -22.23 -17.30 5.58
C ARG A 370 -21.26 -17.97 6.55
N SER A 371 -21.78 -18.78 7.48
CA SER A 371 -20.96 -19.52 8.44
C SER A 371 -19.97 -20.47 7.77
N SER A 372 -20.40 -21.19 6.71
CA SER A 372 -19.56 -22.13 5.99
C SER A 372 -18.36 -21.45 5.30
N ILE A 373 -18.55 -20.23 4.80
CA ILE A 373 -17.48 -19.41 4.21
C ILE A 373 -16.58 -18.84 5.33
N PHE A 374 -17.18 -18.30 6.39
CA PHE A 374 -16.41 -17.71 7.50
C PHE A 374 -15.42 -18.71 8.13
N HIS A 375 -15.81 -19.96 8.30
CA HIS A 375 -14.92 -20.98 8.84
C HIS A 375 -13.70 -21.30 7.95
N LYS A 376 -13.69 -20.82 6.72
CA LYS A 376 -12.55 -20.95 5.82
C LYS A 376 -11.56 -19.80 5.96
N PHE A 377 -11.86 -18.75 6.74
CA PHE A 377 -10.93 -17.69 7.04
C PHE A 377 -10.01 -18.06 8.20
N ARG A 378 -8.74 -17.65 8.08
CA ARG A 378 -7.73 -17.79 9.13
C ARG A 378 -8.03 -16.82 10.26
N ASN A 379 -8.05 -17.36 11.50
CA ASN A 379 -8.23 -16.55 12.69
C ASN A 379 -6.90 -15.88 13.10
N PRO A 380 -6.78 -14.54 13.06
CA PRO A 380 -5.56 -13.84 13.42
C PRO A 380 -5.24 -13.90 14.92
N GLU A 381 -6.15 -14.35 15.76
CA GLU A 381 -5.92 -14.53 17.20
C GLU A 381 -5.38 -15.92 17.56
N ASN A 382 -5.44 -16.86 16.62
CA ASN A 382 -4.95 -18.21 16.83
C ASN A 382 -3.48 -18.30 16.43
N ILE A 383 -2.58 -17.95 17.35
CA ILE A 383 -1.14 -17.88 17.14
C ILE A 383 -0.33 -19.01 17.82
N SER A 384 -1.00 -20.11 18.20
CA SER A 384 -0.32 -21.26 18.81
C SER A 384 0.34 -22.19 17.78
N ASP A 385 1.30 -23.00 18.20
CA ASP A 385 1.91 -24.04 17.35
C ASP A 385 0.88 -25.01 16.75
N GLN A 386 -0.22 -25.25 17.46
CA GLN A 386 -1.34 -26.05 16.95
C GLN A 386 -2.06 -25.33 15.81
N ALA A 387 -2.21 -24.01 15.90
CA ALA A 387 -2.85 -23.19 14.88
C ALA A 387 -2.13 -23.27 13.53
N TYR A 388 -0.81 -23.38 13.54
CA TYR A 388 -0.04 -23.54 12.29
C TYR A 388 -0.58 -24.71 11.46
N LYS A 389 -0.88 -25.86 12.09
CA LYS A 389 -1.36 -27.05 11.40
C LYS A 389 -2.84 -26.94 10.97
N GLU A 390 -3.67 -26.30 11.79
CA GLU A 390 -5.10 -26.19 11.58
C GLU A 390 -5.46 -25.08 10.58
N GLU A 391 -4.72 -23.98 10.63
CA GLU A 391 -5.03 -22.75 9.88
C GLU A 391 -4.33 -22.66 8.51
N ARG A 392 -3.36 -23.54 8.22
CA ARG A 392 -2.50 -23.44 7.02
C ARG A 392 -3.25 -23.42 5.68
N LEU A 393 -4.38 -24.15 5.60
CA LEU A 393 -5.18 -24.24 4.38
C LEU A 393 -6.34 -23.24 4.32
N LYS A 394 -6.44 -22.35 5.31
CA LYS A 394 -7.47 -21.33 5.36
C LYS A 394 -7.08 -20.09 4.56
N MET A 395 -8.09 -19.28 4.22
CA MET A 395 -7.93 -18.00 3.53
C MET A 395 -7.44 -16.89 4.47
N PRO A 396 -6.73 -15.90 3.96
CA PRO A 396 -6.16 -15.79 2.63
C PRO A 396 -5.05 -16.82 2.39
N TYR A 397 -5.03 -17.43 1.22
CA TYR A 397 -4.02 -18.43 0.86
C TYR A 397 -2.78 -17.73 0.29
N MET A 398 -2.00 -17.14 1.16
CA MET A 398 -0.81 -16.36 0.83
C MET A 398 0.22 -16.44 1.96
N PRO A 399 1.49 -16.20 1.68
CA PRO A 399 2.52 -16.04 2.70
C PRO A 399 2.21 -14.87 3.64
N GLY A 400 2.56 -15.05 4.89
CA GLY A 400 2.53 -14.03 5.93
C GLY A 400 3.91 -13.49 6.27
N ASP A 401 3.98 -12.61 7.26
CA ASP A 401 5.20 -11.93 7.68
C ASP A 401 6.26 -12.89 8.25
N GLY A 402 5.86 -14.08 8.71
CA GLY A 402 6.73 -15.08 9.30
C GLY A 402 7.11 -16.25 8.38
N ILE A 403 7.09 -16.07 7.07
CA ILE A 403 7.29 -17.18 6.11
C ILE A 403 8.61 -17.94 6.27
N ASN A 404 9.65 -17.32 6.78
CA ASN A 404 10.95 -17.94 6.98
C ASN A 404 11.09 -18.66 8.33
N TYR A 405 10.00 -18.76 9.11
CA TYR A 405 10.02 -19.31 10.45
C TYR A 405 9.13 -20.54 10.54
N ASP A 406 9.76 -21.71 10.45
CA ASP A 406 9.08 -23.00 10.50
C ASP A 406 8.19 -23.15 11.75
N GLY A 407 6.96 -23.60 11.51
CA GLY A 407 5.99 -23.83 12.58
C GLY A 407 5.30 -22.58 13.12
N SER A 408 5.67 -21.39 12.63
CA SER A 408 4.97 -20.15 13.04
C SER A 408 3.64 -19.96 12.29
N PRO A 409 2.53 -19.69 12.99
CA PRO A 409 1.27 -19.33 12.32
C PRO A 409 1.40 -18.05 11.47
N LEU A 410 2.40 -17.22 11.74
CA LEU A 410 2.69 -16.01 10.96
C LEU A 410 3.32 -16.32 9.59
N GLN A 411 3.68 -17.56 9.30
CA GLN A 411 4.02 -17.96 7.93
C GLN A 411 2.88 -17.70 6.93
N TRP A 412 1.65 -17.63 7.44
CA TRP A 412 0.44 -17.46 6.65
C TRP A 412 -0.10 -16.05 6.80
N PHE A 413 -0.57 -15.49 5.69
CA PHE A 413 -1.24 -14.19 5.71
C PHE A 413 -2.41 -14.18 6.68
N GLN A 414 -2.47 -13.17 7.52
CA GLN A 414 -3.55 -12.94 8.48
C GLN A 414 -4.19 -11.58 8.22
N PHE A 415 -5.51 -11.52 8.29
CA PHE A 415 -6.20 -10.23 8.31
C PHE A 415 -5.85 -9.43 9.56
N PRO A 416 -5.87 -8.08 9.51
CA PRO A 416 -6.01 -7.25 10.69
C PRO A 416 -7.20 -7.70 11.54
N LYS A 417 -7.10 -7.54 12.85
CA LYS A 417 -8.16 -7.99 13.77
C LYS A 417 -9.51 -7.33 13.48
N LEU A 418 -9.50 -6.05 13.14
CA LEU A 418 -10.69 -5.30 12.77
C LEU A 418 -11.38 -5.90 11.53
N GLN A 419 -10.62 -6.17 10.47
CA GLN A 419 -11.15 -6.77 9.25
C GLN A 419 -11.74 -8.18 9.50
N TYR A 420 -11.07 -8.99 10.33
CA TYR A 420 -11.58 -10.29 10.74
C TYR A 420 -12.84 -10.18 11.60
N ALA A 421 -12.91 -9.20 12.50
CA ALA A 421 -14.10 -8.93 13.30
C ALA A 421 -15.31 -8.56 12.42
N TRP A 422 -15.12 -7.77 11.37
CA TRP A 422 -16.18 -7.47 10.41
C TRP A 422 -16.70 -8.74 9.70
N LEU A 423 -15.81 -9.63 9.29
CA LEU A 423 -16.20 -10.91 8.69
C LEU A 423 -16.97 -11.79 9.68
N LYS A 424 -16.66 -11.73 10.97
CA LYS A 424 -17.38 -12.43 12.03
C LYS A 424 -18.80 -11.87 12.20
N GLU A 425 -18.95 -10.55 12.23
CA GLU A 425 -20.26 -9.90 12.29
C GLU A 425 -21.09 -10.18 11.02
N TRP A 426 -20.45 -10.22 9.85
CA TRP A 426 -21.08 -10.66 8.60
C TRP A 426 -21.62 -12.10 8.72
N ALA A 427 -20.83 -13.03 9.23
CA ALA A 427 -21.27 -14.41 9.40
C ALA A 427 -22.47 -14.54 10.34
N ALA A 428 -22.54 -13.68 11.37
CA ALA A 428 -23.66 -13.59 12.30
C ALA A 428 -24.91 -12.90 11.72
N GLY A 429 -24.81 -12.23 10.56
CA GLY A 429 -25.89 -11.49 9.93
C GLY A 429 -26.06 -10.05 10.46
N ASN A 430 -25.08 -9.53 11.19
CA ASN A 430 -25.12 -8.20 11.80
C ASN A 430 -24.67 -7.11 10.81
N PHE A 431 -25.29 -7.07 9.64
CA PHE A 431 -24.99 -6.10 8.60
C PHE A 431 -26.24 -5.72 7.81
N VAL A 432 -26.14 -4.64 7.04
CA VAL A 432 -27.15 -4.21 6.07
C VAL A 432 -26.66 -4.45 4.66
N ASP A 433 -27.55 -4.89 3.77
CA ASP A 433 -27.29 -4.94 2.34
C ASP A 433 -27.52 -3.55 1.76
N ASP A 434 -26.44 -2.86 1.48
CA ASP A 434 -26.38 -1.53 0.90
C ASP A 434 -25.54 -1.49 -0.40
N LEU A 435 -25.35 -2.67 -1.01
CA LEU A 435 -24.50 -2.79 -2.21
C LEU A 435 -25.04 -1.99 -3.40
N ASP A 436 -26.35 -1.97 -3.56
CA ASP A 436 -27.04 -1.30 -4.66
C ASP A 436 -27.42 0.16 -4.37
N ASP A 437 -26.81 0.78 -3.35
CA ASP A 437 -27.02 2.21 -3.08
C ASP A 437 -26.66 3.05 -4.30
N ALA A 438 -27.71 3.64 -4.92
CA ALA A 438 -27.58 4.42 -6.15
C ALA A 438 -26.74 5.70 -5.95
N ALA A 439 -26.81 6.32 -4.77
CA ALA A 439 -26.03 7.55 -4.48
C ALA A 439 -24.54 7.22 -4.38
N ALA A 440 -24.20 6.14 -3.68
CA ALA A 440 -22.83 5.68 -3.57
C ALA A 440 -22.27 5.18 -4.92
N ASN A 441 -23.10 4.56 -5.77
CA ASN A 441 -22.71 4.11 -7.10
C ASN A 441 -22.49 5.27 -8.09
N ALA A 442 -23.03 6.44 -7.81
CA ALA A 442 -22.90 7.63 -8.66
C ALA A 442 -21.58 8.39 -8.44
N ILE A 443 -20.82 8.11 -7.37
CA ILE A 443 -19.57 8.81 -7.08
C ILE A 443 -18.52 8.45 -8.14
N ALA A 444 -18.04 9.45 -8.86
CA ALA A 444 -17.01 9.34 -9.89
C ALA A 444 -15.79 10.22 -9.60
N THR A 445 -15.96 11.30 -8.85
CA THR A 445 -14.93 12.28 -8.51
C THR A 445 -14.98 12.62 -7.03
N LEU A 446 -13.93 13.25 -6.51
CA LEU A 446 -13.93 13.75 -5.14
C LEU A 446 -15.04 14.78 -4.87
N ASP A 447 -15.43 15.56 -5.88
CA ASP A 447 -16.47 16.57 -5.76
C ASP A 447 -17.88 15.96 -5.57
N ASP A 448 -18.06 14.68 -5.87
CA ASP A 448 -19.28 13.91 -5.61
C ASP A 448 -19.38 13.42 -4.14
N ILE A 449 -18.27 13.51 -3.39
CA ILE A 449 -18.20 13.15 -1.98
C ILE A 449 -18.53 14.38 -1.14
N ASP A 450 -19.37 14.19 -0.09
CA ASP A 450 -19.65 15.27 0.88
C ASP A 450 -18.33 15.87 1.38
N VAL A 451 -18.29 17.21 1.43
CA VAL A 451 -17.07 17.95 1.80
C VAL A 451 -16.52 17.54 3.17
N ALA A 452 -17.39 17.16 4.10
CA ALA A 452 -17.00 16.66 5.42
C ALA A 452 -16.20 15.35 5.36
N LEU A 453 -16.42 14.53 4.33
CA LEU A 453 -15.78 13.23 4.14
C LEU A 453 -14.53 13.29 3.25
N GLN A 454 -14.36 14.35 2.46
CA GLN A 454 -13.26 14.45 1.48
C GLN A 454 -11.86 14.28 2.10
N PRO A 455 -11.53 14.84 3.27
CA PRO A 455 -10.21 14.64 3.90
C PRO A 455 -9.90 13.16 4.20
N ALA A 456 -10.88 12.44 4.73
CA ALA A 456 -10.74 11.00 5.02
C ALA A 456 -10.66 10.19 3.72
N ALA A 457 -11.53 10.48 2.76
CA ALA A 457 -11.56 9.82 1.45
C ALA A 457 -10.23 9.95 0.70
N LEU A 458 -9.59 11.12 0.72
CA LEU A 458 -8.28 11.33 0.11
C LEU A 458 -7.20 10.45 0.75
N THR A 459 -7.22 10.30 2.08
CA THR A 459 -6.27 9.47 2.82
C THR A 459 -6.48 7.98 2.52
N GLU A 460 -7.74 7.53 2.51
CA GLU A 460 -8.11 6.17 2.15
C GLU A 460 -7.70 5.83 0.71
N ALA A 461 -8.08 6.67 -0.26
CA ALA A 461 -7.76 6.48 -1.67
C ALA A 461 -6.24 6.39 -1.95
N ALA A 462 -5.44 7.20 -1.25
CA ALA A 462 -3.98 7.18 -1.39
C ALA A 462 -3.35 5.88 -0.85
N LEU A 463 -3.92 5.29 0.20
CA LEU A 463 -3.37 4.12 0.90
C LEU A 463 -3.94 2.78 0.44
N GLU A 464 -5.10 2.75 -0.21
CA GLU A 464 -5.69 1.52 -0.76
C GLU A 464 -4.80 0.78 -1.76
N PRO A 465 -4.08 1.45 -2.69
CA PRO A 465 -3.18 0.76 -3.60
C PRO A 465 -1.89 0.25 -2.96
N CYS A 466 -1.73 0.35 -1.64
CA CYS A 466 -0.56 -0.10 -0.91
C CYS A 466 -0.87 -1.38 -0.14
N SER A 467 -0.08 -2.43 -0.32
CA SER A 467 -0.31 -3.71 0.31
C SER A 467 0.21 -3.71 1.75
N ARG A 468 -0.70 -3.84 2.72
CA ARG A 468 -0.44 -4.05 4.15
C ARG A 468 0.51 -3.04 4.84
N GLY A 469 1.02 -2.07 4.22
CA GLY A 469 2.04 -1.19 4.74
C GLY A 469 3.39 -1.35 4.05
N ALA A 470 3.58 -2.41 3.30
CA ALA A 470 4.65 -2.48 2.34
C ALA A 470 4.29 -1.63 1.13
N PHE A 471 5.06 -0.60 0.89
CA PHE A 471 4.83 0.24 -0.29
C PHE A 471 5.12 -0.53 -1.56
N HIS A 472 5.96 -1.52 -1.50
CA HIS A 472 6.35 -2.48 -2.51
C HIS A 472 7.88 -2.57 -2.66
N PRO A 473 8.44 -3.75 -2.68
CA PRO A 473 8.16 -4.85 -1.81
C PRO A 473 8.76 -4.61 -0.42
N GLY A 474 8.40 -5.41 0.55
CA GLY A 474 9.03 -5.40 1.86
C GLY A 474 8.01 -5.60 3.00
N VAL A 475 8.17 -6.68 3.75
CA VAL A 475 7.35 -7.00 4.93
C VAL A 475 7.64 -6.09 6.11
N GLU A 476 8.80 -5.47 6.14
CA GLU A 476 9.30 -4.62 7.22
C GLU A 476 8.37 -3.43 7.44
N LEU A 477 7.95 -2.77 6.36
CA LEU A 477 6.99 -1.68 6.47
C LEU A 477 5.61 -2.13 6.92
N SER A 478 5.19 -3.34 6.58
CA SER A 478 3.94 -3.91 7.09
C SER A 478 3.91 -3.94 8.60
N TYR A 479 4.98 -4.40 9.23
CA TYR A 479 5.09 -4.41 10.68
C TYR A 479 5.21 -3.01 11.24
N TYR A 480 6.05 -2.20 10.64
CA TYR A 480 6.38 -0.85 11.06
C TYR A 480 5.16 0.08 11.10
N MET A 481 4.36 0.10 10.01
CA MET A 481 3.20 0.99 9.87
C MET A 481 2.04 0.66 10.84
N ARG A 482 2.05 -0.48 11.50
CA ARG A 482 1.04 -0.87 12.52
C ARG A 482 1.47 -0.56 13.96
N LEU A 483 2.54 0.22 14.14
CA LEU A 483 3.07 0.58 15.44
C LEU A 483 2.71 2.02 15.80
N ALA A 484 2.07 2.20 16.95
CA ALA A 484 1.60 3.50 17.43
C ALA A 484 2.70 4.59 17.50
N PRO A 485 3.96 4.31 17.93
CA PRO A 485 4.99 5.34 18.01
C PRO A 485 5.35 6.03 16.69
N LEU A 486 4.94 5.47 15.54
CA LEU A 486 5.15 6.10 14.23
C LEU A 486 4.27 7.34 14.03
N TYR A 487 3.15 7.44 14.74
CA TYR A 487 2.12 8.44 14.49
C TYR A 487 2.12 9.56 15.56
N ALA A 488 1.82 10.77 15.11
CA ALA A 488 1.76 11.95 15.95
C ALA A 488 0.74 11.82 17.10
N ARG A 489 -0.36 11.10 16.86
CA ARG A 489 -1.42 10.82 17.84
C ARG A 489 -0.91 10.10 19.08
N ALA A 490 0.15 9.30 18.98
CA ALA A 490 0.77 8.64 20.13
C ALA A 490 1.44 9.60 21.13
N TYR A 491 1.77 10.81 20.68
CA TYR A 491 2.46 11.83 21.48
C TYR A 491 1.57 12.99 21.88
N ASP A 492 0.55 13.27 21.05
CA ASP A 492 -0.38 14.36 21.25
C ASP A 492 -1.79 13.92 20.84
N SER A 493 -2.68 13.76 21.80
CA SER A 493 -4.06 13.31 21.60
C SER A 493 -4.92 14.27 20.77
N THR A 494 -4.45 15.46 20.47
CA THR A 494 -5.14 16.43 19.60
C THR A 494 -4.81 16.24 18.13
N GLN A 495 -3.76 15.45 17.82
CA GLN A 495 -3.39 15.15 16.44
C GLN A 495 -4.38 14.20 15.80
N GLU A 496 -4.60 14.35 14.49
CA GLU A 496 -5.41 13.43 13.72
C GLU A 496 -4.72 12.06 13.59
N PRO A 497 -5.49 10.95 13.52
CA PRO A 497 -4.98 9.66 13.07
C PRO A 497 -4.32 9.77 11.69
N PHE A 498 -3.50 8.81 11.31
CA PHE A 498 -2.70 8.76 10.07
C PHE A 498 -1.57 9.79 9.93
N ARG A 499 -1.44 10.80 10.80
CA ARG A 499 -0.33 11.77 10.74
C ARG A 499 0.95 11.12 11.24
N ILE A 500 1.99 11.03 10.39
CA ILE A 500 3.32 10.54 10.79
C ILE A 500 3.95 11.54 11.78
N ALA A 501 4.46 11.05 12.91
CA ALA A 501 5.16 11.89 13.86
C ALA A 501 6.45 12.44 13.25
N GLN A 502 6.69 13.74 13.38
CA GLN A 502 7.94 14.36 12.97
C GLN A 502 8.88 14.48 14.15
N GLY A 503 10.16 14.25 13.90
CA GLY A 503 11.24 14.35 14.88
C GLY A 503 12.43 15.14 14.38
N GLU A 504 13.41 15.27 15.23
CA GLU A 504 14.73 15.74 14.85
C GLU A 504 15.59 14.54 14.45
N ARG A 505 16.47 14.71 13.46
CA ARG A 505 17.38 13.65 13.05
C ARG A 505 18.34 13.34 14.19
N GLY A 506 18.15 12.18 14.77
CA GLY A 506 19.13 11.60 15.68
C GLY A 506 20.36 11.12 14.94
N SER A 507 21.32 10.55 15.67
CA SER A 507 22.46 9.88 15.06
C SER A 507 21.98 8.80 14.08
N LEU A 508 22.48 8.84 12.86
CA LEU A 508 22.20 7.82 11.83
C LEU A 508 22.79 6.46 12.22
N LEU A 509 23.69 6.41 13.19
CA LEU A 509 24.55 5.26 13.38
C LEU A 509 24.86 4.83 14.78
N GLN A 510 25.24 5.77 15.59
CA GLN A 510 26.11 5.38 16.72
C GLN A 510 25.33 4.92 17.92
N ASN A 511 24.07 5.32 18.00
CA ASN A 511 23.31 5.12 19.23
C ASN A 511 22.72 3.71 19.35
N VAL A 512 22.49 3.03 18.22
CA VAL A 512 22.05 1.62 18.24
C VAL A 512 23.19 0.64 17.91
N GLY A 513 24.38 1.15 17.52
CA GLY A 513 25.57 0.37 17.25
C GLY A 513 25.57 -0.25 15.86
N ARG A 514 26.50 -1.21 15.61
CA ARG A 514 26.65 -1.86 14.29
C ARG A 514 25.55 -2.86 13.96
N LEU A 515 24.82 -3.31 14.98
CA LEU A 515 23.73 -4.29 14.84
C LEU A 515 22.43 -3.67 15.39
N LEU A 516 21.40 -3.67 14.57
CA LEU A 516 20.06 -3.27 14.95
C LEU A 516 19.26 -4.53 15.34
N THR A 517 18.91 -4.64 16.61
CA THR A 517 18.00 -5.69 17.12
C THR A 517 16.57 -5.15 17.19
N THR A 518 15.58 -6.05 17.29
CA THR A 518 14.16 -5.66 17.50
C THR A 518 14.00 -4.73 18.69
N GLU A 519 14.65 -5.03 19.80
CA GLU A 519 14.59 -4.18 21.00
C GLU A 519 15.13 -2.77 20.75
N LYS A 520 16.27 -2.67 20.06
CA LYS A 520 16.85 -1.37 19.71
C LYS A 520 15.99 -0.59 18.71
N ALA A 521 15.37 -1.28 17.76
CA ALA A 521 14.45 -0.66 16.81
C ALA A 521 13.23 -0.04 17.51
N LEU A 522 12.68 -0.76 18.49
CA LEU A 522 11.46 -0.37 19.22
C LEU A 522 11.73 0.57 20.41
N LYS A 523 12.86 0.46 21.09
CA LYS A 523 13.14 1.18 22.33
C LYS A 523 14.32 2.16 22.24
N GLY A 524 15.05 2.14 21.13
CA GLY A 524 16.31 2.86 21.02
C GLY A 524 17.45 2.17 21.79
N GLY A 525 18.57 2.87 21.94
CA GLY A 525 19.73 2.36 22.68
C GLY A 525 20.75 3.45 22.93
N ASN A 526 21.53 3.29 24.03
CA ASN A 526 22.60 4.24 24.40
C ASN A 526 22.13 5.70 24.49
N GLY A 527 20.87 5.95 24.93
CA GLY A 527 20.30 7.29 25.03
C GLY A 527 19.71 7.86 23.73
N ALA A 528 19.70 7.08 22.64
CA ALA A 528 19.05 7.46 21.40
C ALA A 528 17.55 7.15 21.43
N PRO A 529 16.73 7.96 20.74
CA PRO A 529 15.34 7.64 20.52
C PRO A 529 15.20 6.34 19.71
N ALA A 530 14.04 5.69 19.85
CA ALA A 530 13.72 4.52 19.04
C ALA A 530 13.70 4.89 17.55
N PRO A 531 14.34 4.10 16.69
CA PRO A 531 14.21 4.26 15.24
C PRO A 531 12.76 4.25 14.74
N ILE A 532 11.90 3.46 15.41
CA ILE A 532 10.45 3.49 15.24
C ILE A 532 9.87 4.49 16.24
N GLY A 533 9.69 5.69 15.78
CA GLY A 533 9.23 6.84 16.55
C GLY A 533 9.01 8.01 15.59
N PRO A 534 9.17 9.25 16.06
CA PRO A 534 9.13 10.42 15.19
C PRO A 534 10.14 10.33 14.05
N GLN A 535 9.70 10.64 12.83
CA GLN A 535 10.45 10.42 11.60
C GLN A 535 11.07 11.71 11.06
N MET A 536 12.18 11.54 10.34
CA MET A 536 12.84 12.56 9.53
C MET A 536 12.72 12.18 8.04
N PRO A 537 13.00 13.11 7.11
CA PRO A 537 13.04 12.79 5.68
C PRO A 537 13.89 11.55 5.39
N GLY A 538 13.34 10.58 4.66
CA GLY A 538 13.98 9.32 4.29
C GLY A 538 13.88 8.19 5.31
N ASP A 539 13.20 8.41 6.44
CA ASP A 539 13.18 7.42 7.53
C ASP A 539 12.12 6.33 7.33
N LEU A 540 11.05 6.58 6.54
CA LEU A 540 10.08 5.52 6.22
C LEU A 540 10.65 4.52 5.21
N THR A 541 11.28 5.00 4.14
CA THR A 541 11.79 4.13 3.08
C THR A 541 13.12 3.46 3.43
N ARG A 542 13.83 3.89 4.47
CA ARG A 542 15.15 3.34 4.85
C ARG A 542 15.15 1.84 5.18
N TRP A 543 13.99 1.31 5.60
CA TRP A 543 13.81 -0.09 5.96
C TRP A 543 13.77 -1.04 4.77
N MET A 544 13.62 -0.49 3.55
CA MET A 544 13.46 -1.25 2.31
C MET A 544 14.80 -1.71 1.73
N GLY A 545 14.74 -2.72 0.86
CA GLY A 545 15.90 -3.23 0.15
C GLY A 545 16.63 -2.19 -0.71
N LEU A 546 17.92 -2.41 -0.91
CA LEU A 546 18.81 -1.55 -1.69
C LEU A 546 19.68 -2.37 -2.64
N PRO A 547 19.59 -2.15 -3.96
CA PRO A 547 18.58 -1.32 -4.63
C PRO A 547 17.21 -2.00 -4.67
N TRP A 548 16.14 -1.19 -4.77
CA TRP A 548 14.77 -1.65 -4.74
C TRP A 548 14.42 -2.67 -5.83
N GLN A 549 15.09 -2.63 -7.00
CA GLN A 549 14.83 -3.56 -8.09
C GLN A 549 15.22 -5.00 -7.71
N CYS A 550 16.34 -5.17 -7.00
CA CYS A 550 16.79 -6.51 -6.57
C CYS A 550 15.79 -7.12 -5.57
N ASP A 551 15.35 -6.32 -4.62
CA ASP A 551 14.35 -6.69 -3.65
C ASP A 551 13.01 -7.02 -4.32
N ALA A 552 12.52 -6.18 -5.23
CA ALA A 552 11.30 -6.42 -6.00
C ALA A 552 11.34 -7.77 -6.75
N PHE A 553 12.45 -8.07 -7.42
CA PHE A 553 12.60 -9.34 -8.13
C PHE A 553 12.71 -10.52 -7.20
N SER A 554 13.37 -10.39 -6.05
CA SER A 554 13.46 -11.43 -5.03
C SER A 554 12.09 -11.77 -4.47
N CYS A 555 11.28 -10.77 -4.16
CA CYS A 555 9.92 -10.97 -3.63
C CYS A 555 8.93 -11.57 -4.65
N GLN A 556 9.23 -11.48 -5.94
CA GLN A 556 8.47 -12.19 -6.97
C GLN A 556 8.83 -13.69 -7.03
N GLN A 557 10.01 -14.07 -6.56
CA GLN A 557 10.42 -15.47 -6.57
C GLN A 557 9.58 -16.26 -5.56
N VAL A 558 9.07 -17.35 -6.07
CA VAL A 558 8.26 -18.32 -5.35
C VAL A 558 9.04 -18.85 -4.16
N VAL A 559 8.46 -18.71 -2.99
CA VAL A 559 8.91 -19.49 -1.84
C VAL A 559 8.35 -20.89 -2.02
N MET A 560 9.22 -21.80 -2.47
CA MET A 560 8.91 -23.22 -2.59
C MET A 560 8.86 -23.84 -1.20
N GLN A 561 7.72 -23.74 -0.55
CA GLN A 561 7.38 -24.62 0.58
C GLN A 561 6.36 -25.64 0.08
N GLU A 562 6.40 -26.86 0.65
CA GLU A 562 5.47 -27.94 0.26
C GLU A 562 4.00 -27.53 0.27
N ASP A 563 3.65 -26.55 1.11
CA ASP A 563 2.29 -26.07 1.29
C ASP A 563 1.96 -24.83 0.43
N PHE A 564 2.96 -24.17 -0.18
CA PHE A 564 2.81 -23.00 -1.07
C PHE A 564 3.64 -23.16 -2.34
N PRO A 565 3.16 -23.91 -3.30
CA PRO A 565 3.94 -24.18 -4.52
C PRO A 565 4.19 -22.93 -5.39
N SER A 566 3.45 -21.84 -5.21
CA SER A 566 3.57 -20.64 -6.05
C SER A 566 3.01 -19.42 -5.33
N ALA A 567 3.68 -18.93 -4.29
CA ALA A 567 3.16 -17.80 -3.54
C ALA A 567 4.11 -16.59 -3.56
N ALA A 568 3.57 -15.39 -3.83
CA ALA A 568 4.25 -14.13 -3.59
C ALA A 568 3.52 -13.36 -2.50
N TRP A 569 4.25 -12.51 -1.77
CA TRP A 569 3.67 -11.70 -0.71
C TRP A 569 2.68 -10.65 -1.24
N TRP A 570 2.96 -10.08 -2.40
CA TRP A 570 2.21 -8.95 -2.94
C TRP A 570 1.85 -9.11 -4.41
N PRO A 571 1.10 -10.16 -4.78
CA PRO A 571 0.77 -10.40 -6.18
C PRO A 571 -0.05 -9.27 -6.80
N ALA A 572 -0.79 -8.50 -6.01
CA ALA A 572 -1.54 -7.34 -6.48
C ALA A 572 -0.63 -6.18 -6.93
N LEU A 573 0.56 -6.03 -6.33
CA LEU A 573 1.52 -4.99 -6.74
C LEU A 573 2.54 -5.51 -7.75
N LEU A 574 3.00 -6.75 -7.58
CA LEU A 574 3.93 -7.43 -8.48
C LEU A 574 3.35 -8.81 -8.80
N PRO A 575 2.63 -8.96 -9.92
CA PRO A 575 2.00 -10.23 -10.28
C PRO A 575 2.99 -11.39 -10.38
N ILE A 576 2.56 -12.57 -9.94
CA ILE A 576 3.31 -13.83 -10.14
C ILE A 576 3.17 -14.25 -11.59
N ASP A 577 1.94 -14.32 -12.04
CA ASP A 577 1.58 -14.69 -13.40
C ASP A 577 0.45 -13.78 -13.93
N VAL A 578 0.39 -13.65 -15.23
CA VAL A 578 -0.59 -12.81 -15.92
C VAL A 578 -1.13 -13.55 -17.13
N LEU A 579 -2.35 -13.20 -17.52
CA LEU A 579 -2.94 -13.72 -18.74
C LEU A 579 -2.57 -12.82 -19.93
N PRO A 580 -2.05 -13.37 -21.05
CA PRO A 580 -1.86 -12.58 -22.26
C PRO A 580 -3.16 -11.92 -22.72
N GLN A 581 -3.11 -10.66 -23.18
CA GLN A 581 -4.29 -9.86 -23.51
C GLN A 581 -5.26 -10.58 -24.44
N HIS A 582 -4.77 -11.20 -25.51
CA HIS A 582 -5.63 -11.90 -26.46
C HIS A 582 -6.34 -13.13 -25.86
N HIS A 583 -5.74 -13.81 -24.88
CA HIS A 583 -6.38 -14.90 -24.14
C HIS A 583 -7.36 -14.38 -23.10
N TYR A 584 -7.06 -13.25 -22.46
CA TYR A 584 -8.03 -12.56 -21.60
C TYR A 584 -9.28 -12.16 -22.37
N GLU A 585 -9.13 -11.53 -23.54
CA GLU A 585 -10.25 -11.15 -24.41
C GLU A 585 -11.10 -12.35 -24.84
N GLN A 586 -10.46 -13.50 -25.13
CA GLN A 586 -11.19 -14.73 -25.42
C GLN A 586 -11.91 -15.27 -24.18
N LEU A 587 -11.24 -15.30 -23.02
CA LEU A 587 -11.82 -15.77 -21.76
C LEU A 587 -13.06 -14.97 -21.35
N MET A 588 -13.08 -13.67 -21.64
CA MET A 588 -14.17 -12.75 -21.29
C MET A 588 -15.41 -12.87 -22.21
N ARG A 589 -15.38 -13.73 -23.22
CA ARG A 589 -16.55 -13.96 -24.08
C ARG A 589 -17.66 -14.68 -23.32
N ALA A 590 -18.87 -14.12 -23.39
CA ALA A 590 -20.05 -14.67 -22.70
C ALA A 590 -20.54 -16.03 -23.26
N ASP A 591 -20.14 -16.38 -24.50
CA ASP A 591 -20.56 -17.61 -25.18
C ASP A 591 -19.67 -18.83 -24.91
N LEU A 592 -18.63 -18.69 -24.07
CA LEU A 592 -17.73 -19.79 -23.76
C LEU A 592 -18.28 -20.72 -22.67
N SER A 593 -18.07 -22.03 -22.90
CA SER A 593 -18.27 -23.02 -21.83
C SER A 593 -17.22 -22.87 -20.71
N ALA A 594 -17.53 -23.36 -19.52
CA ALA A 594 -16.59 -23.36 -18.38
C ALA A 594 -15.26 -24.04 -18.73
N ASP A 595 -15.27 -25.17 -19.46
CA ASP A 595 -14.07 -25.88 -19.91
C ASP A 595 -13.24 -25.04 -20.90
N ALA A 596 -13.87 -24.28 -21.77
CA ALA A 596 -13.17 -23.43 -22.73
C ALA A 596 -12.54 -22.23 -22.01
N ARG A 597 -13.23 -21.66 -21.04
CA ARG A 597 -12.71 -20.59 -20.16
C ARG A 597 -11.49 -21.06 -19.38
N LEU A 598 -11.57 -22.25 -18.77
CA LEU A 598 -10.45 -22.82 -18.03
C LEU A 598 -9.21 -22.99 -18.92
N LYS A 599 -9.37 -23.46 -20.17
CA LYS A 599 -8.26 -23.58 -21.12
C LYS A 599 -7.57 -22.25 -21.40
N PHE A 600 -8.33 -21.18 -21.58
CA PHE A 600 -7.74 -19.84 -21.74
C PHE A 600 -7.09 -19.36 -20.45
N TYR A 601 -7.71 -19.58 -19.29
CA TYR A 601 -7.14 -19.21 -17.99
C TYR A 601 -5.80 -19.92 -17.72
N GLU A 602 -5.64 -21.16 -18.14
CA GLU A 602 -4.41 -21.95 -17.97
C GLU A 602 -3.26 -21.50 -18.90
N THR A 603 -3.50 -20.62 -19.88
CA THR A 603 -2.44 -20.08 -20.76
C THR A 603 -1.65 -18.94 -20.15
N ARG A 604 -1.59 -18.86 -18.84
CA ARG A 604 -0.89 -17.81 -18.10
C ARG A 604 0.61 -17.88 -18.31
N VAL A 605 1.26 -16.73 -18.19
CA VAL A 605 2.71 -16.60 -18.29
C VAL A 605 3.22 -15.93 -17.03
N ALA A 606 4.43 -16.27 -16.61
CA ALA A 606 5.09 -15.59 -15.50
C ALA A 606 5.20 -14.09 -15.81
N CYS A 607 4.84 -13.24 -14.86
CA CYS A 607 4.88 -11.80 -15.04
C CYS A 607 6.27 -11.30 -15.42
N ARG A 608 7.32 -11.90 -14.83
CA ARG A 608 8.72 -11.60 -15.15
C ARG A 608 9.06 -11.85 -16.63
N ALA A 609 8.45 -12.85 -17.26
CA ALA A 609 8.61 -13.11 -18.69
C ALA A 609 7.78 -12.16 -19.56
N ALA A 610 6.67 -11.66 -19.03
CA ALA A 610 5.75 -10.77 -19.75
C ALA A 610 6.16 -9.28 -19.66
N LEU A 611 6.95 -8.90 -18.64
CA LEU A 611 7.48 -7.54 -18.48
C LEU A 611 8.91 -7.51 -19.04
N PRO A 612 9.17 -6.81 -20.16
CA PRO A 612 10.55 -6.59 -20.58
C PRO A 612 11.27 -5.83 -19.45
N VAL A 613 12.46 -6.29 -19.09
CA VAL A 613 13.29 -5.67 -18.03
C VAL A 613 13.50 -4.17 -18.27
N SER A 614 13.49 -3.73 -19.53
CA SER A 614 13.51 -2.33 -19.93
C SER A 614 12.28 -1.52 -19.50
N ALA A 615 11.15 -2.16 -19.20
CA ALA A 615 9.95 -1.47 -18.73
C ALA A 615 10.02 -1.12 -17.23
N ILE A 616 10.93 -1.77 -16.50
CA ILE A 616 11.19 -1.54 -15.07
C ILE A 616 12.41 -0.65 -14.98
N THR A 617 12.55 0.44 -15.41
CA THR A 617 13.74 1.30 -15.46
C THR A 617 15.01 0.59 -16.00
N PRO A 618 15.73 1.11 -16.89
CA PRO A 618 17.01 0.55 -17.25
C PRO A 618 17.89 0.56 -15.97
N MET A 619 18.11 -0.57 -15.37
CA MET A 619 19.36 -0.75 -14.64
C MET A 619 20.42 -0.36 -15.64
N ALA A 620 21.10 0.76 -15.38
CA ALA A 620 22.15 1.24 -16.29
C ALA A 620 22.99 0.02 -16.64
N ALA A 621 23.16 -0.23 -17.93
CA ALA A 621 23.81 -1.41 -18.46
C ALA A 621 25.23 -1.56 -17.88
N THR A 622 25.31 -2.07 -16.69
CA THR A 622 26.50 -2.70 -16.12
C THR A 622 26.16 -4.18 -16.14
N GLY A 623 26.59 -4.87 -17.21
CA GLY A 623 26.36 -6.27 -17.51
C GLY A 623 26.41 -7.25 -16.34
N THR A 624 25.37 -7.23 -15.52
CA THR A 624 25.16 -8.22 -14.49
C THR A 624 23.81 -8.86 -14.75
N GLU A 625 23.85 -10.02 -15.35
CA GLU A 625 22.74 -10.96 -15.32
C GLU A 625 22.28 -11.13 -13.88
N SER A 626 20.95 -11.07 -13.64
CA SER A 626 20.37 -11.41 -12.34
C SER A 626 20.90 -12.76 -11.91
N PRO A 627 21.31 -12.94 -10.66
CA PRO A 627 21.59 -14.29 -10.15
C PRO A 627 20.33 -15.14 -10.34
N THR A 628 20.48 -16.23 -11.03
CA THR A 628 19.48 -17.29 -11.26
C THR A 628 19.03 -17.90 -9.95
#